data_a2d324cb2f9e74a3e256f4f6f876be08
#
_entry.id   a2d324cb2f9e74a3e256f4f6f876be08
#
_cell.length_a   1.000
_cell.length_b   1.000
_cell.length_c   1.000
_cell.angle_alpha   90.00
_cell.angle_beta   90.00
_cell.angle_gamma   90.00
#
_symmetry.space_group_name_H-M   'P 1'
#
loop_
_entity.id
_entity.type
_entity.pdbx_description
1 polymer ?
#
loop_
_entity_poly.entity_id
_entity_poly.type
_entity_poly.pdbx_seq_one_letter_code
_entity_poly.pdbx_strand_id
1 'polypeptide(L)'
;MTKILILEDDDFIRQQLAGILQEKGYSVMEAASVSQFNKIYELEEAAIDVFLLDVYLPDGNGFDVCRKIRGHGSQIVIFLTSCDDEDSIIRGLDCGGDD
;
A
#
# COMPACT_ATOMS: atom_id res chain seq x y z
N MET A 1 13.03 -11.08 -7.79
CA MET A 1 12.37 -9.86 -8.28
C MET A 1 11.52 -9.27 -7.16
N THR A 2 11.68 -7.99 -6.90
CA THR A 2 10.90 -7.31 -5.86
C THR A 2 9.43 -7.23 -6.27
N LYS A 3 8.54 -7.68 -5.43
CA LYS A 3 7.10 -7.64 -5.67
C LYS A 3 6.45 -6.54 -4.84
N ILE A 4 5.71 -5.67 -5.52
CA ILE A 4 5.08 -4.49 -4.93
C ILE A 4 3.57 -4.61 -5.10
N LEU A 5 2.82 -4.36 -4.01
CA LEU A 5 1.36 -4.25 -4.06
C LEU A 5 0.98 -2.79 -3.81
N ILE A 6 0.26 -2.21 -4.79
CA ILE A 6 -0.22 -0.83 -4.73
C ILE A 6 -1.69 -0.84 -4.33
N LEU A 7 -2.05 -0.07 -3.30
CA LEU A 7 -3.43 0.15 -2.89
C LEU A 7 -3.76 1.63 -3.09
N GLU A 8 -4.47 1.93 -4.17
CA GLU A 8 -4.87 3.28 -4.57
C GLU A 8 -6.20 3.21 -5.33
N ASP A 9 -7.19 3.96 -4.89
CA ASP A 9 -8.51 3.94 -5.50
C ASP A 9 -8.61 4.74 -6.81
N ASP A 10 -7.73 5.72 -7.03
CA ASP A 10 -7.69 6.46 -8.29
C ASP A 10 -7.03 5.59 -9.36
N ASP A 11 -7.81 5.17 -10.36
CA ASP A 11 -7.34 4.27 -11.40
C ASP A 11 -6.19 4.87 -12.21
N PHE A 12 -6.25 6.15 -12.50
CA PHE A 12 -5.23 6.82 -13.31
C PHE A 12 -3.89 6.84 -12.56
N ILE A 13 -3.91 7.30 -11.30
CA ILE A 13 -2.71 7.37 -10.46
C ILE A 13 -2.12 5.97 -10.26
N ARG A 14 -2.98 4.99 -9.93
CA ARG A 14 -2.54 3.63 -9.67
C ARG A 14 -1.87 3.02 -10.91
N GLN A 15 -2.49 3.18 -12.08
CA GLN A 15 -1.97 2.61 -13.32
C GLN A 15 -0.68 3.28 -13.77
N GLN A 16 -0.56 4.59 -13.61
CA GLN A 16 0.67 5.30 -13.93
C GLN A 16 1.82 4.84 -13.04
N LEU A 17 1.58 4.74 -11.75
CA LEU A 17 2.58 4.30 -10.80
C LEU A 17 3.01 2.86 -11.09
N ALA A 18 2.05 1.98 -11.37
CA ALA A 18 2.34 0.60 -11.73
C ALA A 18 3.23 0.52 -12.98
N GLY A 19 2.91 1.31 -14.00
CA GLY A 19 3.69 1.34 -15.24
C GLY A 19 5.13 1.78 -15.01
N ILE A 20 5.33 2.82 -14.22
CA ILE A 20 6.67 3.33 -13.89
C ILE A 20 7.49 2.25 -13.16
N LEU A 21 6.88 1.60 -12.18
CA LEU A 21 7.58 0.57 -11.41
C LEU A 21 7.90 -0.66 -12.25
N GLN A 22 6.99 -1.06 -13.14
CA GLN A 22 7.23 -2.17 -14.05
C GLN A 22 8.39 -1.89 -15.00
N GLU A 23 8.49 -0.66 -15.49
CA GLU A 23 9.62 -0.25 -16.34
C GLU A 23 10.96 -0.37 -15.62
N LYS A 24 10.95 -0.21 -14.30
CA LYS A 24 12.16 -0.34 -13.48
C LYS A 24 12.47 -1.79 -13.09
N GLY A 25 11.68 -2.74 -13.55
CA GLY A 25 11.91 -4.16 -13.32
C GLY A 25 11.21 -4.77 -12.13
N TYR A 26 10.31 -4.03 -11.47
CA TYR A 26 9.54 -4.58 -10.34
C TYR A 26 8.33 -5.37 -10.82
N SER A 27 7.95 -6.37 -10.05
CA SER A 27 6.67 -7.06 -10.24
C SER A 27 5.61 -6.30 -9.46
N VAL A 28 4.52 -5.90 -10.12
CA VAL A 28 3.52 -5.02 -9.51
C VAL A 28 2.14 -5.65 -9.54
N MET A 29 1.46 -5.62 -8.39
CA MET A 29 0.04 -5.94 -8.27
C MET A 29 -0.72 -4.70 -7.85
N GLU A 30 -1.99 -4.61 -8.23
CA GLU A 30 -2.81 -3.43 -8.00
C GLU A 30 -4.09 -3.80 -7.27
N ALA A 31 -4.47 -2.97 -6.29
CA ALA A 31 -5.75 -3.04 -5.61
C ALA A 31 -6.37 -1.65 -5.58
N ALA A 32 -7.65 -1.55 -5.91
CA ALA A 32 -8.39 -0.28 -5.93
C ALA A 32 -9.17 -0.04 -4.65
N SER A 33 -9.25 -1.01 -3.77
CA SER A 33 -10.02 -0.94 -2.53
C SER A 33 -9.41 -1.85 -1.48
N VAL A 34 -9.81 -1.65 -0.23
CA VAL A 34 -9.37 -2.54 0.87
C VAL A 34 -9.86 -3.96 0.62
N SER A 35 -11.05 -4.11 0.08
CA SER A 35 -11.59 -5.44 -0.25
C SER A 35 -10.69 -6.17 -1.24
N GLN A 36 -10.26 -5.51 -2.31
CA GLN A 36 -9.35 -6.11 -3.28
C GLN A 36 -7.99 -6.40 -2.66
N PHE A 37 -7.48 -5.47 -1.86
CA PHE A 37 -6.23 -5.66 -1.13
C PHE A 37 -6.27 -6.92 -0.29
N ASN A 38 -7.33 -7.10 0.48
CA ASN A 38 -7.45 -8.26 1.37
C ASN A 38 -7.41 -9.58 0.62
N LYS A 39 -8.05 -9.65 -0.54
CA LYS A 39 -8.05 -10.86 -1.37
C LYS A 39 -6.64 -11.21 -1.84
N ILE A 40 -5.90 -10.21 -2.32
CA ILE A 40 -4.53 -10.42 -2.79
C ILE A 40 -3.62 -10.77 -1.62
N TYR A 41 -3.77 -10.07 -0.51
CA TYR A 41 -2.96 -10.26 0.68
C TYR A 41 -3.11 -11.67 1.26
N GLU A 42 -4.33 -12.17 1.33
CA GLU A 42 -4.58 -13.53 1.82
C GLU A 42 -3.87 -14.60 0.99
N LEU A 43 -3.77 -14.36 -0.32
CA LEU A 43 -3.18 -15.33 -1.23
C LEU A 43 -1.67 -15.21 -1.34
N GLU A 44 -1.12 -14.02 -1.22
CA GLU A 44 0.26 -13.76 -1.60
C GLU A 44 1.08 -12.95 -0.59
N GLU A 45 0.64 -12.84 0.68
CA GLU A 45 1.33 -11.97 1.64
C GLU A 45 2.83 -12.25 1.77
N ALA A 46 3.22 -13.51 1.75
CA ALA A 46 4.62 -13.90 1.92
C ALA A 46 5.49 -13.54 0.73
N ALA A 47 4.88 -13.32 -0.44
CA ALA A 47 5.59 -12.98 -1.67
C ALA A 47 5.73 -11.48 -1.89
N ILE A 48 4.99 -10.66 -1.13
CA ILE A 48 5.01 -9.20 -1.32
C ILE A 48 6.13 -8.60 -0.46
N ASP A 49 6.98 -7.81 -1.10
CA ASP A 49 8.12 -7.18 -0.43
C ASP A 49 7.81 -5.75 0.02
N VAL A 50 7.04 -5.02 -0.77
CA VAL A 50 6.75 -3.60 -0.54
C VAL A 50 5.26 -3.35 -0.73
N PHE A 51 4.68 -2.58 0.19
CA PHE A 51 3.29 -2.12 0.09
C PHE A 51 3.28 -0.60 -0.11
N LEU A 52 2.60 -0.15 -1.17
CA LEU A 52 2.36 1.28 -1.40
C LEU A 52 0.88 1.53 -1.12
N LEU A 53 0.59 2.28 -0.06
CA LEU A 53 -0.77 2.42 0.46
C LEU A 53 -1.24 3.87 0.42
N ASP A 54 -2.42 4.09 -0.16
CA ASP A 54 -3.13 5.34 0.01
C ASP A 54 -3.79 5.36 1.40
N VAL A 55 -3.95 6.54 1.98
CA VAL A 55 -4.59 6.67 3.29
C VAL A 55 -6.10 6.60 3.17
N TYR A 56 -6.68 7.34 2.22
CA TYR A 56 -8.13 7.45 2.09
C TYR A 56 -8.65 6.52 1.01
N LEU A 57 -9.51 5.59 1.39
CA LEU A 57 -10.06 4.58 0.49
C LEU A 57 -11.58 4.52 0.67
N PRO A 58 -12.33 4.10 -0.38
CA PRO A 58 -13.79 4.07 -0.28
C PRO A 58 -14.32 3.14 0.81
N ASP A 59 -13.59 2.09 1.14
CA ASP A 59 -14.05 1.07 2.10
C ASP A 59 -13.09 0.89 3.29
N GLY A 60 -12.28 1.91 3.60
CA GLY A 60 -11.37 1.86 4.74
C GLY A 60 -10.29 2.90 4.67
N ASN A 61 -9.15 2.62 5.29
CA ASN A 61 -8.01 3.53 5.23
C ASN A 61 -6.69 2.76 5.29
N GLY A 62 -5.64 3.42 4.81
CA GLY A 62 -4.30 2.81 4.72
C GLY A 62 -3.64 2.56 6.07
N PHE A 63 -4.02 3.31 7.11
CA PHE A 63 -3.45 3.11 8.44
C PHE A 63 -3.87 1.76 9.02
N ASP A 64 -5.14 1.40 8.87
CA ASP A 64 -5.63 0.10 9.32
C ASP A 64 -5.00 -1.05 8.55
N VAL A 65 -4.81 -0.86 7.24
CA VAL A 65 -4.13 -1.85 6.40
C VAL A 65 -2.68 -2.02 6.86
N CYS A 66 -1.99 -0.91 7.17
CA CYS A 66 -0.62 -0.96 7.66
C CYS A 66 -0.52 -1.75 8.98
N ARG A 67 -1.46 -1.52 9.91
CA ARG A 67 -1.49 -2.28 11.16
C ARG A 67 -1.64 -3.77 10.92
N LYS A 68 -2.50 -4.14 9.97
CA LYS A 68 -2.70 -5.54 9.60
C LYS A 68 -1.39 -6.15 9.07
N ILE A 69 -0.69 -5.44 8.21
CA ILE A 69 0.59 -5.87 7.67
C ILE A 69 1.62 -6.06 8.79
N ARG A 70 1.72 -5.08 9.69
CA ARG A 70 2.68 -5.14 10.82
C ARG A 70 2.36 -6.27 11.80
N GLY A 71 1.11 -6.66 11.90
CA GLY A 71 0.73 -7.80 12.72
C GLY A 71 1.18 -9.15 12.17
N HIS A 72 1.53 -9.22 10.89
CA HIS A 72 1.90 -10.45 10.20
C HIS A 72 3.33 -10.49 9.69
N GLY A 73 4.04 -9.35 9.67
CA GLY A 73 5.39 -9.32 9.14
C GLY A 73 6.05 -7.95 9.24
N SER A 74 7.21 -7.83 8.64
CA SER A 74 8.04 -6.63 8.67
C SER A 74 8.34 -6.08 7.28
N GLN A 75 7.45 -6.32 6.31
CA GLN A 75 7.61 -5.78 4.96
C GLN A 75 7.63 -4.25 4.98
N ILE A 76 8.19 -3.66 3.93
CA ILE A 76 8.26 -2.20 3.79
C ILE A 76 6.87 -1.66 3.44
N VAL A 77 6.44 -0.63 4.15
CA VAL A 77 5.18 0.09 3.89
C VAL A 77 5.48 1.56 3.62
N ILE A 78 5.03 2.04 2.47
CA ILE A 78 5.19 3.44 2.08
C ILE A 78 3.79 4.00 1.83
N PHE A 79 3.48 5.16 2.42
CA PHE A 79 2.21 5.83 2.18
C PHE A 79 2.32 6.75 0.97
N LEU A 80 1.35 6.64 0.05
CA LEU A 80 1.32 7.41 -1.20
C LEU A 80 0.68 8.77 -1.04
N THR A 81 -0.10 8.93 0.00
CA THR A 81 -0.91 10.12 0.14
C THR A 81 -0.07 11.32 0.55
N SER A 82 -0.36 12.45 -0.07
CA SER A 82 0.19 13.72 0.33
C SER A 82 -0.65 14.32 1.45
N CYS A 83 -0.76 13.60 2.57
CA CYS A 83 -1.43 14.12 3.75
C CYS A 83 -0.56 15.20 4.36
N ASP A 84 -0.94 16.45 4.12
CA ASP A 84 -0.23 17.60 4.67
C ASP A 84 -0.63 17.86 6.11
N ASP A 85 -1.68 17.19 6.63
CA ASP A 85 -2.07 17.40 8.00
C ASP A 85 -1.21 16.60 8.96
N GLU A 86 -0.91 17.25 10.08
CA GLU A 86 -0.01 16.71 11.09
C GLU A 86 -0.54 15.42 11.72
N ASP A 87 -1.87 15.33 11.89
CA ASP A 87 -2.49 14.15 12.49
C ASP A 87 -2.30 12.91 11.63
N SER A 88 -2.42 13.05 10.31
CA SER A 88 -2.22 11.94 9.39
C SER A 88 -0.77 11.45 9.40
N ILE A 89 0.18 12.38 9.49
CA ILE A 89 1.60 12.03 9.57
C ILE A 89 1.88 11.25 10.86
N ILE A 90 1.37 11.71 11.97
CA ILE A 90 1.54 11.05 13.27
C ILE A 90 0.92 9.65 13.23
N ARG A 91 -0.30 9.53 12.72
CA ARG A 91 -0.96 8.23 12.60
C ARG A 91 -0.20 7.26 11.71
N GLY A 92 0.41 7.76 10.63
CA GLY A 92 1.23 6.94 9.76
C GLY A 92 2.45 6.38 10.49
N LEU A 93 3.13 7.22 11.27
CA LEU A 93 4.27 6.80 12.08
C LEU A 93 3.85 5.79 13.15
N ASP A 94 2.71 6.03 13.81
CA ASP A 94 2.20 5.16 14.87
C ASP A 94 1.84 3.78 14.35
N CYS A 95 1.41 3.64 13.10
CA CYS A 95 1.09 2.34 12.54
C CYS A 95 2.31 1.61 11.97
N GLY A 96 3.49 2.23 12.03
CA GLY A 96 4.73 1.61 11.59
C GLY A 96 5.07 1.80 10.12
N GLY A 97 4.54 2.84 9.49
CA GLY A 97 4.91 3.19 8.13
C GLY A 97 6.37 3.61 8.02
N ASP A 98 7.00 3.29 6.92
CA ASP A 98 8.42 3.57 6.68
C ASP A 98 8.66 4.92 5.99
N ASP A 99 7.58 5.52 5.47
CA ASP A 99 7.66 6.83 4.84
C ASP A 99 6.27 7.43 4.65
#